data_9d5b1bb3f5cbabe73314e74371372854
#
_entry.id   9d5b1bb3f5cbabe73314e74371372854
#
_cell.length_a   1.000
_cell.length_b   1.000
_cell.length_c   1.000
_cell.angle_alpha   90.00
_cell.angle_beta   90.00
_cell.angle_gamma   90.00
#
_symmetry.space_group_name_H-M   'P 1'
#
loop_
_entity.id
_entity.type
_entity.pdbx_description
1 polymer ?
#
loop_
_entity_poly.entity_id
_entity_poly.type
_entity_poly.pdbx_seq_one_letter_code
_entity_poly.pdbx_strand_id
1 'polypeptide(L)'
;SDKKRQNKSADRPWKIAFVKTYTWDHAFDYAKDAVLKFVKKLSETDGIEVTEAELPEDIQSAHIVHERIYDKTLAYYFQEEFKKPEHVSSIMNEIISRGNLISVSEYHQALKDQEKIVLCMDEFFDEYDIIVSLSTAGEAPDRNETERPDPSLIWTLSHLPVVSSPAFISPGGLPFGVQFAARKYNDLLLFRFLDRLRD
;
A
#
# COMPACT_ATOMS: atom_id res chain seq x y z
N SER A 1 -11.79 -14.97 -17.92
CA SER A 1 -12.53 -15.35 -16.71
C SER A 1 -11.56 -15.40 -15.52
N ASP A 2 -11.94 -14.76 -14.43
CA ASP A 2 -11.12 -14.52 -13.22
C ASP A 2 -10.48 -15.77 -12.60
N LYS A 3 -11.06 -16.95 -12.77
CA LYS A 3 -10.48 -18.21 -12.29
C LYS A 3 -9.13 -18.58 -12.92
N LYS A 4 -8.85 -18.16 -14.16
CA LYS A 4 -7.56 -18.43 -14.81
C LYS A 4 -6.45 -17.52 -14.32
N ARG A 5 -6.77 -16.30 -13.87
CA ARG A 5 -5.81 -15.32 -13.34
C ARG A 5 -5.29 -15.71 -11.94
N GLN A 6 -6.09 -16.41 -11.14
CA GLN A 6 -5.73 -16.83 -9.78
C GLN A 6 -4.82 -18.07 -9.72
N ASN A 7 -4.47 -18.66 -10.85
CA ASN A 7 -3.63 -19.85 -10.91
C ASN A 7 -2.29 -19.51 -11.57
N LYS A 8 -1.25 -19.41 -10.75
CA LYS A 8 0.12 -19.48 -11.25
C LYS A 8 0.35 -20.87 -11.88
N SER A 9 1.01 -20.93 -13.05
CA SER A 9 1.52 -22.20 -13.58
C SER A 9 2.53 -22.80 -12.59
N ALA A 10 2.39 -24.07 -12.27
CA ALA A 10 3.31 -24.79 -11.37
C ALA A 10 4.76 -24.83 -11.91
N ASP A 11 4.93 -24.63 -13.22
CA ASP A 11 6.17 -24.88 -13.95
C ASP A 11 7.09 -23.66 -14.08
N ARG A 12 6.75 -22.52 -13.49
CA ARG A 12 7.60 -21.33 -13.50
C ARG A 12 7.84 -20.77 -12.10
N PRO A 13 8.96 -20.07 -11.88
CA PRO A 13 9.20 -19.37 -10.60
C PRO A 13 8.13 -18.30 -10.32
N TRP A 14 8.01 -17.91 -9.06
CA TRP A 14 7.27 -16.73 -8.64
C TRP A 14 8.04 -15.48 -9.06
N LYS A 15 7.38 -14.57 -9.74
CA LYS A 15 7.94 -13.27 -10.13
C LYS A 15 7.52 -12.21 -9.13
N ILE A 16 8.46 -11.73 -8.37
CA ILE A 16 8.24 -10.76 -7.28
C ILE A 16 8.84 -9.42 -7.67
N ALA A 17 8.02 -8.37 -7.63
CA ALA A 17 8.51 -7.00 -7.70
C ALA A 17 8.83 -6.48 -6.30
N PHE A 18 10.08 -6.16 -6.02
CA PHE A 18 10.41 -5.33 -4.87
C PHE A 18 10.24 -3.86 -5.25
N VAL A 19 9.34 -3.17 -4.57
CA VAL A 19 8.98 -1.78 -4.87
C VAL A 19 9.34 -0.87 -3.70
N LYS A 20 10.14 0.14 -3.99
CA LYS A 20 10.36 1.30 -3.14
C LYS A 20 9.25 2.31 -3.45
N THR A 21 8.26 2.41 -2.57
CA THR A 21 7.18 3.39 -2.74
C THR A 21 7.69 4.82 -2.55
N TYR A 22 6.90 5.83 -2.88
CA TYR A 22 7.23 7.25 -2.65
C TYR A 22 7.56 7.55 -1.17
N THR A 23 7.16 6.69 -0.24
CA THR A 23 7.45 6.84 1.19
C THR A 23 8.82 6.30 1.60
N TRP A 24 9.57 5.67 0.68
CA TRP A 24 10.86 5.04 0.97
C TRP A 24 11.86 5.98 1.65
N ASP A 25 11.96 7.22 1.16
CA ASP A 25 12.91 8.19 1.73
C ASP A 25 12.53 8.65 3.13
N HIS A 26 11.25 8.50 3.50
CA HIS A 26 10.75 8.78 4.83
C HIS A 26 10.92 7.62 5.83
N ALA A 27 11.28 6.44 5.36
CA ALA A 27 11.50 5.29 6.24
C ALA A 27 12.81 5.42 7.03
N PHE A 28 12.85 4.84 8.22
CA PHE A 28 14.07 4.76 9.03
C PHE A 28 15.10 3.85 8.35
N ASP A 29 16.38 4.15 8.53
CA ASP A 29 17.46 3.37 7.90
C ASP A 29 17.44 1.91 8.35
N TYR A 30 17.17 1.64 9.64
CA TYR A 30 17.04 0.26 10.12
C TYR A 30 15.90 -0.51 9.44
N ALA A 31 14.81 0.18 9.05
CA ALA A 31 13.69 -0.45 8.36
C ALA A 31 14.03 -0.73 6.88
N LYS A 32 14.73 0.21 6.23
CA LYS A 32 15.27 0.01 4.87
C LYS A 32 16.22 -1.18 4.84
N ASP A 33 17.17 -1.23 5.79
CA ASP A 33 18.15 -2.32 5.90
C ASP A 33 17.48 -3.68 6.16
N ALA A 34 16.46 -3.73 7.00
CA ALA A 34 15.74 -4.96 7.31
C ALA A 34 15.01 -5.51 6.08
N VAL A 35 14.28 -4.66 5.35
CA VAL A 35 13.57 -5.12 4.15
C VAL A 35 14.53 -5.49 3.02
N LEU A 36 15.66 -4.78 2.86
CA LEU A 36 16.66 -5.14 1.84
C LEU A 36 17.29 -6.51 2.13
N LYS A 37 17.60 -6.81 3.40
CA LYS A 37 18.07 -8.13 3.82
C LYS A 37 17.01 -9.21 3.58
N PHE A 38 15.74 -8.91 3.86
CA PHE A 38 14.62 -9.81 3.61
C PHE A 38 14.48 -10.12 2.11
N VAL A 39 14.47 -9.08 1.28
CA VAL A 39 14.36 -9.20 -0.19
C VAL A 39 15.52 -10.01 -0.77
N LYS A 40 16.74 -9.80 -0.27
CA LYS A 40 17.90 -10.61 -0.65
C LYS A 40 17.69 -12.08 -0.29
N LYS A 41 17.28 -12.39 0.94
CA LYS A 41 16.99 -13.76 1.35
C LYS A 41 15.87 -14.39 0.52
N LEU A 42 14.84 -13.60 0.19
CA LEU A 42 13.75 -14.04 -0.68
C LEU A 42 14.24 -14.40 -2.08
N SER A 43 15.16 -13.63 -2.65
CA SER A 43 15.75 -13.91 -3.97
C SER A 43 16.67 -15.16 -4.00
N GLU A 44 17.13 -15.61 -2.85
CA GLU A 44 17.94 -16.83 -2.69
C GLU A 44 17.05 -18.09 -2.49
N THR A 45 15.72 -17.91 -2.39
CA THR A 45 14.77 -19.01 -2.20
C THR A 45 14.44 -19.69 -3.54
N ASP A 46 14.55 -21.01 -3.59
CA ASP A 46 14.27 -21.77 -4.81
C ASP A 46 12.84 -21.50 -5.34
N GLY A 47 12.72 -21.34 -6.65
CA GLY A 47 11.45 -21.06 -7.31
C GLY A 47 10.90 -19.66 -7.08
N ILE A 48 11.73 -18.69 -6.63
CA ILE A 48 11.37 -17.28 -6.48
C ILE A 48 12.38 -16.42 -7.24
N GLU A 49 11.89 -15.54 -8.10
CA GLU A 49 12.67 -14.51 -8.80
C GLU A 49 12.23 -13.15 -8.26
N VAL A 50 13.17 -12.36 -7.72
CA VAL A 50 12.90 -11.02 -7.22
C VAL A 50 13.60 -9.99 -8.08
N THR A 51 12.86 -9.00 -8.53
CA THR A 51 13.38 -7.85 -9.29
C THR A 51 13.02 -6.57 -8.55
N GLU A 52 13.97 -5.66 -8.37
CA GLU A 52 13.66 -4.30 -7.96
C GLU A 52 12.97 -3.60 -9.14
N ALA A 53 11.74 -3.15 -8.94
CA ALA A 53 10.90 -2.55 -9.97
C ALA A 53 10.41 -1.17 -9.52
N GLU A 54 10.36 -0.25 -10.47
CA GLU A 54 9.73 1.05 -10.28
C GLU A 54 8.25 0.97 -10.66
N LEU A 55 7.42 1.67 -9.88
CA LEU A 55 6.01 1.82 -10.21
C LEU A 55 5.86 2.75 -11.43
N PRO A 56 4.84 2.52 -12.28
CA PRO A 56 4.54 3.42 -13.39
C PRO A 56 4.38 4.88 -12.95
N GLU A 57 4.77 5.82 -13.83
CA GLU A 57 4.78 7.25 -13.52
C GLU A 57 3.40 7.78 -13.11
N ASP A 58 2.32 7.27 -13.71
CA ASP A 58 0.94 7.65 -13.38
C ASP A 58 0.58 7.43 -11.90
N ILE A 59 1.29 6.53 -11.21
CA ILE A 59 1.06 6.21 -9.80
C ILE A 59 1.68 7.25 -8.86
N GLN A 60 2.57 8.10 -9.32
CA GLN A 60 3.18 9.15 -8.49
C GLN A 60 2.15 10.11 -7.89
N SER A 61 1.01 10.29 -8.56
CA SER A 61 -0.10 11.11 -8.07
C SER A 61 -1.02 10.42 -7.07
N ALA A 62 -0.81 9.13 -6.78
CA ALA A 62 -1.75 8.30 -6.02
C ALA A 62 -2.10 8.89 -4.65
N HIS A 63 -1.13 9.46 -3.92
CA HIS A 63 -1.39 10.04 -2.60
C HIS A 63 -2.28 11.29 -2.69
N ILE A 64 -2.11 12.14 -3.71
CA ILE A 64 -2.95 13.34 -3.93
C ILE A 64 -4.37 12.91 -4.32
N VAL A 65 -4.49 11.91 -5.19
CA VAL A 65 -5.78 11.36 -5.61
C VAL A 65 -6.52 10.73 -4.42
N HIS A 66 -5.79 9.95 -3.62
CA HIS A 66 -6.35 9.34 -2.41
C HIS A 66 -6.82 10.41 -1.42
N GLU A 67 -5.99 11.40 -1.11
CA GLU A 67 -6.34 12.47 -0.17
C GLU A 67 -7.63 13.19 -0.58
N ARG A 68 -7.77 13.54 -1.86
CA ARG A 68 -8.99 14.20 -2.38
C ARG A 68 -10.24 13.33 -2.21
N ILE A 69 -10.13 12.06 -2.54
CA ILE A 69 -11.26 11.11 -2.39
C ILE A 69 -11.59 10.92 -0.92
N TYR A 70 -10.58 10.72 -0.09
CA TYR A 70 -10.70 10.47 1.34
C TYR A 70 -11.31 11.67 2.07
N ASP A 71 -10.74 12.86 1.91
CA ASP A 71 -11.19 14.08 2.57
C ASP A 71 -12.64 14.40 2.17
N LYS A 72 -12.97 14.33 0.87
CA LYS A 72 -14.33 14.58 0.39
C LYS A 72 -15.33 13.57 0.93
N THR A 73 -14.95 12.31 0.99
CA THR A 73 -15.78 11.23 1.49
C THR A 73 -16.02 11.38 3.00
N LEU A 74 -14.99 11.68 3.78
CA LEU A 74 -15.14 11.93 5.21
C LEU A 74 -15.98 13.18 5.49
N ALA A 75 -15.78 14.27 4.75
CA ALA A 75 -16.62 15.46 4.88
C ALA A 75 -18.11 15.16 4.63
N TYR A 76 -18.41 14.24 3.71
CA TYR A 76 -19.79 13.82 3.46
C TYR A 76 -20.36 12.94 4.58
N TYR A 77 -19.63 11.93 5.04
CA TYR A 77 -20.15 10.99 6.03
C TYR A 77 -20.18 11.55 7.46
N PHE A 78 -19.29 12.47 7.80
CA PHE A 78 -19.17 13.05 9.15
C PHE A 78 -19.74 14.47 9.26
N GLN A 79 -20.78 14.80 8.47
CA GLN A 79 -21.43 16.12 8.50
C GLN A 79 -22.07 16.43 9.85
N GLU A 80 -22.66 15.45 10.52
CA GLU A 80 -23.32 15.63 11.81
C GLU A 80 -22.31 15.79 12.94
N GLU A 81 -21.22 15.05 12.91
CA GLU A 81 -20.12 15.15 13.87
C GLU A 81 -19.42 16.50 13.75
N PHE A 82 -19.26 17.02 12.53
CA PHE A 82 -18.65 18.32 12.29
C PHE A 82 -19.44 19.49 12.88
N LYS A 83 -20.74 19.32 13.16
CA LYS A 83 -21.55 20.34 13.88
C LYS A 83 -21.21 20.41 15.36
N LYS A 84 -20.45 19.45 15.89
CA LYS A 84 -20.03 19.35 17.29
C LYS A 84 -18.52 19.12 17.38
N PRO A 85 -17.71 20.10 16.91
CA PRO A 85 -16.26 19.93 16.74
C PRO A 85 -15.52 19.62 18.05
N GLU A 86 -16.11 19.96 19.20
CA GLU A 86 -15.58 19.64 20.54
C GLU A 86 -15.57 18.14 20.86
N HIS A 87 -16.35 17.32 20.14
CA HIS A 87 -16.41 15.87 20.29
C HIS A 87 -15.59 15.13 19.24
N VAL A 88 -14.92 15.86 18.33
CA VAL A 88 -14.12 15.33 17.22
C VAL A 88 -12.67 15.74 17.38
N SER A 89 -11.73 14.87 17.06
CA SER A 89 -10.30 15.21 17.13
C SER A 89 -9.95 16.38 16.20
N SER A 90 -8.92 17.14 16.55
CA SER A 90 -8.44 18.26 15.72
C SER A 90 -8.10 17.80 14.30
N ILE A 91 -7.45 16.64 14.18
CA ILE A 91 -7.06 16.05 12.88
C ILE A 91 -8.31 15.76 12.03
N MET A 92 -9.35 15.15 12.62
CA MET A 92 -10.56 14.86 11.88
C MET A 92 -11.31 16.14 11.48
N ASN A 93 -11.33 17.15 12.34
CA ASN A 93 -11.91 18.46 12.02
C ASN A 93 -11.18 19.12 10.83
N GLU A 94 -9.84 19.00 10.76
CA GLU A 94 -9.05 19.50 9.63
C GLU A 94 -9.40 18.75 8.34
N ILE A 95 -9.45 17.42 8.38
CA ILE A 95 -9.79 16.57 7.22
C ILE A 95 -11.19 16.94 6.68
N ILE A 96 -12.18 17.03 7.56
CA ILE A 96 -13.54 17.42 7.16
C ILE A 96 -13.55 18.85 6.57
N SER A 97 -12.80 19.77 7.16
CA SER A 97 -12.70 21.13 6.65
C SER A 97 -12.11 21.19 5.25
N ARG A 98 -11.00 20.45 4.98
CA ARG A 98 -10.42 20.32 3.63
C ARG A 98 -11.41 19.70 2.67
N GLY A 99 -12.06 18.61 3.07
CA GLY A 99 -13.03 17.89 2.24
C GLY A 99 -14.24 18.73 1.85
N ASN A 100 -14.69 19.67 2.71
CA ASN A 100 -15.74 20.62 2.38
C ASN A 100 -15.33 21.63 1.30
N LEU A 101 -14.04 21.95 1.17
CA LEU A 101 -13.52 22.82 0.13
C LEU A 101 -13.40 22.14 -1.24
N ILE A 102 -13.34 20.79 -1.28
CA ILE A 102 -13.24 20.04 -2.53
C ILE A 102 -14.60 20.11 -3.26
N SER A 103 -14.59 20.63 -4.48
CA SER A 103 -15.78 20.69 -5.33
C SER A 103 -16.19 19.30 -5.83
N VAL A 104 -17.45 19.17 -6.27
CA VAL A 104 -17.93 17.93 -6.88
C VAL A 104 -17.15 17.57 -8.15
N SER A 105 -16.75 18.58 -8.93
CA SER A 105 -15.94 18.36 -10.14
C SER A 105 -14.56 17.80 -9.83
N GLU A 106 -13.87 18.34 -8.81
CA GLU A 106 -12.56 17.83 -8.37
C GLU A 106 -12.65 16.42 -7.83
N TYR A 107 -13.70 16.11 -7.07
CA TYR A 107 -13.95 14.76 -6.59
C TYR A 107 -14.17 13.77 -7.75
N HIS A 108 -15.01 14.13 -8.73
CA HIS A 108 -15.23 13.28 -9.92
C HIS A 108 -13.94 13.12 -10.74
N GLN A 109 -13.10 14.16 -10.82
CA GLN A 109 -11.81 14.03 -11.49
C GLN A 109 -10.90 13.06 -10.73
N ALA A 110 -10.83 13.14 -9.40
CA ALA A 110 -10.05 12.23 -8.57
C ALA A 110 -10.50 10.77 -8.74
N LEU A 111 -11.82 10.50 -8.85
CA LEU A 111 -12.32 9.15 -9.14
C LEU A 111 -11.88 8.64 -10.52
N LYS A 112 -11.86 9.49 -11.55
CA LYS A 112 -11.35 9.11 -12.88
C LYS A 112 -9.83 8.84 -12.86
N ASP A 113 -9.09 9.62 -12.08
CA ASP A 113 -7.65 9.40 -11.93
C ASP A 113 -7.37 8.11 -11.14
N GLN A 114 -8.19 7.78 -10.14
CA GLN A 114 -8.15 6.47 -9.47
C GLN A 114 -8.37 5.32 -10.46
N GLU A 115 -9.36 5.43 -11.37
CA GLU A 115 -9.60 4.40 -12.39
C GLU A 115 -8.38 4.17 -13.28
N LYS A 116 -7.68 5.24 -13.69
CA LYS A 116 -6.42 5.13 -14.46
C LYS A 116 -5.33 4.43 -13.66
N ILE A 117 -5.14 4.81 -12.38
CA ILE A 117 -4.17 4.19 -11.49
C ILE A 117 -4.47 2.69 -11.33
N VAL A 118 -5.73 2.30 -11.18
CA VAL A 118 -6.15 0.89 -11.10
C VAL A 118 -5.78 0.12 -12.36
N LEU A 119 -6.01 0.69 -13.56
CA LEU A 119 -5.64 0.07 -14.84
C LEU A 119 -4.12 -0.07 -14.97
N CYS A 120 -3.37 0.97 -14.63
CA CYS A 120 -1.92 0.97 -14.65
C CYS A 120 -1.32 -0.11 -13.74
N MET A 121 -1.90 -0.28 -12.55
CA MET A 121 -1.51 -1.37 -11.64
C MET A 121 -1.90 -2.75 -12.18
N ASP A 122 -3.04 -2.87 -12.87
CA ASP A 122 -3.43 -4.14 -13.49
C ASP A 122 -2.43 -4.56 -14.58
N GLU A 123 -1.95 -3.62 -15.40
CA GLU A 123 -0.90 -3.82 -16.40
C GLU A 123 0.46 -4.17 -15.76
N PHE A 124 0.84 -3.52 -14.67
CA PHE A 124 2.07 -3.83 -13.93
C PHE A 124 2.11 -5.31 -13.49
N PHE A 125 0.98 -5.87 -13.09
CA PHE A 125 0.84 -7.28 -12.74
C PHE A 125 0.79 -8.25 -13.95
N ASP A 126 0.97 -7.80 -15.17
CA ASP A 126 1.21 -8.72 -16.29
C ASP A 126 2.63 -9.29 -16.25
N GLU A 127 3.57 -8.59 -15.61
CA GLU A 127 4.95 -9.02 -15.44
C GLU A 127 5.20 -9.75 -14.11
N TYR A 128 4.47 -9.40 -13.04
CA TYR A 128 4.72 -9.86 -11.67
C TYR A 128 3.52 -10.58 -11.08
N ASP A 129 3.79 -11.51 -10.18
CA ASP A 129 2.75 -12.20 -9.40
C ASP A 129 2.44 -11.44 -8.10
N ILE A 130 3.48 -10.93 -7.43
CA ILE A 130 3.42 -10.30 -6.11
C ILE A 130 4.31 -9.06 -6.09
N ILE A 131 3.85 -8.03 -5.39
CA ILE A 131 4.68 -6.90 -4.97
C ILE A 131 5.08 -7.10 -3.51
N VAL A 132 6.34 -6.80 -3.20
CA VAL A 132 6.89 -6.71 -1.84
C VAL A 132 7.33 -5.29 -1.58
N SER A 133 6.96 -4.73 -0.44
CA SER A 133 7.39 -3.40 0.00
C SER A 133 7.39 -3.28 1.53
N LEU A 134 7.96 -2.20 2.07
CA LEU A 134 7.78 -1.87 3.49
C LEU A 134 6.30 -1.67 3.81
N SER A 135 5.84 -2.19 4.96
CA SER A 135 4.47 -1.95 5.43
C SER A 135 4.32 -0.65 6.22
N THR A 136 5.40 -0.19 6.83
CA THR A 136 5.47 1.03 7.65
C THR A 136 6.85 1.66 7.53
N ALA A 137 7.01 2.92 7.92
CA ALA A 137 8.30 3.59 7.93
C ALA A 137 9.31 3.00 8.96
N GLY A 138 8.83 2.22 9.90
CA GLY A 138 9.57 1.58 10.97
C GLY A 138 8.63 1.16 12.10
N GLU A 139 9.09 1.23 13.36
CA GLU A 139 8.25 0.99 14.52
C GLU A 139 7.16 2.06 14.70
N ALA A 140 6.13 1.74 15.48
CA ALA A 140 5.10 2.69 15.82
C ALA A 140 5.69 3.92 16.51
N PRO A 141 5.30 5.14 16.12
CA PRO A 141 5.78 6.36 16.76
C PRO A 141 5.21 6.50 18.18
N ASP A 142 5.86 7.33 18.98
CA ASP A 142 5.31 7.74 20.27
C ASP A 142 3.98 8.47 20.08
N ARG A 143 3.10 8.40 21.10
CA ARG A 143 1.74 8.92 21.03
C ARG A 143 1.62 10.40 20.59
N ASN A 144 2.65 11.18 20.86
CA ASN A 144 2.68 12.61 20.55
C ASN A 144 3.47 12.95 19.29
N GLU A 145 4.00 11.95 18.59
CA GLU A 145 4.71 12.12 17.33
C GLU A 145 3.75 11.98 16.15
N THR A 146 4.05 12.70 15.09
CA THR A 146 3.31 12.57 13.82
C THR A 146 3.78 11.32 13.09
N GLU A 147 2.81 10.51 12.65
CA GLU A 147 3.10 9.36 11.79
C GLU A 147 3.76 9.80 10.48
N ARG A 148 4.71 8.98 10.03
CA ARG A 148 5.34 9.16 8.72
C ARG A 148 4.37 8.73 7.62
N PRO A 149 4.58 9.16 6.35
CA PRO A 149 3.71 8.79 5.25
C PRO A 149 3.50 7.28 5.13
N ASP A 150 2.25 6.87 4.95
CA ASP A 150 1.84 5.47 4.89
C ASP A 150 2.18 4.85 3.52
N PRO A 151 3.03 3.81 3.48
CA PRO A 151 3.38 3.12 2.23
C PRO A 151 2.24 2.25 1.67
N SER A 152 1.19 1.95 2.46
CA SER A 152 0.08 1.08 2.03
C SER A 152 -1.01 1.81 1.25
N LEU A 153 -0.99 3.13 1.27
CA LEU A 153 -2.01 3.99 0.69
C LEU A 153 -2.21 3.73 -0.83
N ILE A 154 -1.13 3.50 -1.56
CA ILE A 154 -1.17 3.20 -3.01
C ILE A 154 -2.00 1.94 -3.27
N TRP A 155 -1.80 0.91 -2.46
CA TRP A 155 -2.49 -0.36 -2.62
C TRP A 155 -3.97 -0.24 -2.28
N THR A 156 -4.30 0.54 -1.26
CA THR A 156 -5.69 0.89 -0.89
C THR A 156 -6.39 1.61 -2.04
N LEU A 157 -5.76 2.65 -2.60
CA LEU A 157 -6.31 3.40 -3.72
C LEU A 157 -6.53 2.52 -4.97
N SER A 158 -5.62 1.58 -5.21
CA SER A 158 -5.66 0.67 -6.37
C SER A 158 -6.53 -0.56 -6.13
N HIS A 159 -7.17 -0.71 -4.97
CA HIS A 159 -8.02 -1.84 -4.58
C HIS A 159 -7.31 -3.20 -4.65
N LEU A 160 -6.01 -3.24 -4.35
CA LEU A 160 -5.24 -4.48 -4.34
C LEU A 160 -5.45 -5.26 -3.04
N PRO A 161 -5.51 -6.60 -3.08
CA PRO A 161 -5.39 -7.41 -1.88
C PRO A 161 -3.97 -7.29 -1.32
N VAL A 162 -3.86 -7.01 -0.02
CA VAL A 162 -2.59 -6.80 0.68
C VAL A 162 -2.57 -7.57 1.99
N VAL A 163 -1.44 -8.19 2.29
CA VAL A 163 -1.16 -8.77 3.61
C VAL A 163 0.09 -8.12 4.17
N SER A 164 0.00 -7.57 5.37
CA SER A 164 1.14 -7.09 6.15
C SER A 164 1.61 -8.18 7.11
N SER A 165 2.92 -8.38 7.17
CA SER A 165 3.57 -9.36 8.05
C SER A 165 4.56 -8.66 8.98
N PRO A 166 4.46 -8.81 10.32
CA PRO A 166 5.40 -8.25 11.28
C PRO A 166 6.70 -9.06 11.29
N ALA A 167 7.48 -8.94 10.22
CA ALA A 167 8.66 -9.76 9.99
C ALA A 167 9.91 -9.31 10.76
N PHE A 168 9.88 -8.11 11.34
CA PHE A 168 11.05 -7.46 11.91
C PHE A 168 10.79 -6.92 13.31
N ILE A 169 11.88 -6.74 14.06
CA ILE A 169 11.91 -6.04 15.36
C ILE A 169 12.82 -4.84 15.22
N SER A 170 12.37 -3.68 15.65
CA SER A 170 13.13 -2.43 15.64
C SER A 170 14.22 -2.40 16.72
N PRO A 171 15.14 -1.44 16.67
CA PRO A 171 16.09 -1.20 17.78
C PRO A 171 15.40 -0.88 19.11
N GLY A 172 14.18 -0.32 19.08
CA GLY A 172 13.34 -0.05 20.26
C GLY A 172 12.61 -1.28 20.80
N GLY A 173 12.68 -2.43 20.10
CA GLY A 173 12.02 -3.68 20.51
C GLY A 173 10.57 -3.82 20.04
N LEU A 174 10.05 -2.88 19.23
CA LEU A 174 8.71 -2.94 18.69
C LEU A 174 8.67 -3.64 17.31
N PRO A 175 7.58 -4.34 16.96
CA PRO A 175 7.45 -4.98 15.67
C PRO A 175 7.21 -3.95 14.55
N PHE A 176 7.75 -4.25 13.37
CA PHE A 176 7.41 -3.60 12.12
C PHE A 176 7.51 -4.63 10.99
N GLY A 177 7.09 -4.27 9.76
CA GLY A 177 6.91 -5.35 8.80
C GLY A 177 7.13 -5.02 7.35
N VAL A 178 6.93 -6.06 6.57
CA VAL A 178 6.85 -6.08 5.12
C VAL A 178 5.40 -6.34 4.71
N GLN A 179 5.00 -5.80 3.58
CA GLN A 179 3.70 -6.06 2.98
C GLN A 179 3.85 -6.72 1.62
N PHE A 180 2.87 -7.56 1.30
CA PHE A 180 2.74 -8.27 0.05
C PHE A 180 1.43 -7.87 -0.60
N ALA A 181 1.49 -7.39 -1.84
CA ALA A 181 0.31 -7.07 -2.63
C ALA A 181 0.22 -7.97 -3.86
N ALA A 182 -1.00 -8.33 -4.25
CA ALA A 182 -1.27 -9.04 -5.49
C ALA A 182 -2.24 -8.26 -6.37
N ARG A 183 -2.37 -8.69 -7.63
CA ARG A 183 -3.34 -8.14 -8.57
C ARG A 183 -4.74 -8.13 -7.96
N LYS A 184 -5.53 -7.12 -8.25
CA LYS A 184 -6.92 -7.01 -7.83
C LYS A 184 -7.68 -8.31 -8.08
N TYR A 185 -8.40 -8.81 -7.06
CA TYR A 185 -9.13 -10.09 -7.04
C TYR A 185 -8.26 -11.35 -7.08
N ASN A 186 -6.95 -11.24 -6.85
CA ASN A 186 -6.04 -12.38 -6.78
C ASN A 186 -5.69 -12.77 -5.33
N ASP A 187 -6.62 -12.66 -4.41
CA ASP A 187 -6.44 -12.99 -2.98
C ASP A 187 -5.93 -14.41 -2.78
N LEU A 188 -6.47 -15.38 -3.51
CA LEU A 188 -6.03 -16.78 -3.42
C LEU A 188 -4.59 -16.98 -3.89
N LEU A 189 -4.13 -16.22 -4.90
CA LEU A 189 -2.75 -16.26 -5.33
C LEU A 189 -1.83 -15.72 -4.23
N LEU A 190 -2.23 -14.60 -3.61
CA LEU A 190 -1.50 -13.99 -2.50
C LEU A 190 -1.36 -14.99 -1.33
N PHE A 191 -2.44 -15.64 -0.91
CA PHE A 191 -2.39 -16.62 0.17
C PHE A 191 -1.52 -17.83 -0.16
N ARG A 192 -1.56 -18.35 -1.39
CA ARG A 192 -0.67 -19.44 -1.84
C ARG A 192 0.80 -19.05 -1.81
N PHE A 193 1.11 -17.79 -2.16
CA PHE A 193 2.48 -17.29 -2.04
C PHE A 193 2.93 -17.21 -0.59
N LEU A 194 2.07 -16.70 0.31
CA LEU A 194 2.38 -16.60 1.72
C LEU A 194 2.54 -17.98 2.40
N ASP A 195 1.72 -18.95 2.02
CA ASP A 195 1.89 -20.34 2.49
C ASP A 195 3.26 -20.91 2.06
N ARG A 196 3.69 -20.65 0.82
CA ARG A 196 5.01 -21.04 0.32
C ARG A 196 6.18 -20.44 1.14
N LEU A 197 6.00 -19.26 1.75
CA LEU A 197 7.04 -18.63 2.57
C LEU A 197 7.13 -19.20 4.00
N ARG A 198 6.15 -20.03 4.41
CA ARG A 198 6.14 -20.67 5.75
C ARG A 198 6.91 -21.99 5.78
N ASP A 199 7.08 -22.62 4.62
CA ASP A 199 7.84 -23.87 4.42
C ASP A 199 9.35 -23.57 4.27
#